data_353c893501c8902d45906ec488420cc7
#
_entry.id   353c893501c8902d45906ec488420cc7
#
_cell.length_a   1.000
_cell.length_b   1.000
_cell.length_c   1.000
_cell.angle_alpha   90.00
_cell.angle_beta   90.00
_cell.angle_gamma   90.00
#
_symmetry.space_group_name_H-M   'P 1'
#
loop_
_entity.id
_entity.type
_entity.pdbx_description
1 polymer ?
#
loop_
_entity_poly.entity_id
_entity_poly.type
_entity_poly.pdbx_seq_one_letter_code
_entity_poly.pdbx_strand_id
1 'polypeptide(L)'
;MRVLFVAALCISLMFYADTTFAESDQICCNWVNTKYVSGNRPQKLILSDDGSFATYKTKTGTDALERGMFQIIKKWKDSEENIWYQIKMHGLKYGTKYKLATISKDGDKLKFICKSDKFPDKIDENAPDYCNYMRYSMY
;
A
#
# COMPACT_ATOMS: atom_id res chain seq x y z
N MET A 1 49.25 1.61 -10.12
CA MET A 1 48.40 0.43 -10.28
C MET A 1 47.68 -0.02 -9.01
N ARG A 2 48.16 0.29 -7.84
CA ARG A 2 47.47 -0.10 -6.58
C ARG A 2 46.29 0.79 -6.17
N VAL A 3 46.17 1.98 -6.73
CA VAL A 3 45.11 2.97 -6.37
C VAL A 3 43.79 2.67 -7.08
N LEU A 4 43.81 2.03 -8.25
CA LEU A 4 42.59 1.69 -9.01
C LEU A 4 41.82 0.47 -8.43
N PHE A 5 42.47 -0.41 -7.67
CA PHE A 5 41.81 -1.56 -7.04
C PHE A 5 40.98 -1.16 -5.78
N VAL A 6 41.42 -0.15 -5.07
CA VAL A 6 40.73 0.31 -3.86
C VAL A 6 39.44 1.09 -4.19
N ALA A 7 39.44 1.84 -5.29
CA ALA A 7 38.25 2.57 -5.74
C ALA A 7 37.12 1.65 -6.24
N ALA A 8 37.48 0.55 -6.91
CA ALA A 8 36.50 -0.45 -7.38
C ALA A 8 35.84 -1.22 -6.22
N LEU A 9 36.55 -1.45 -5.13
CA LEU A 9 36.05 -2.13 -3.95
C LEU A 9 35.09 -1.24 -3.15
N CYS A 10 35.33 0.07 -3.08
CA CYS A 10 34.46 1.03 -2.40
C CYS A 10 33.14 1.23 -3.15
N ILE A 11 33.12 1.17 -4.48
CA ILE A 11 31.92 1.30 -5.30
C ILE A 11 31.00 0.08 -5.15
N SER A 12 31.58 -1.13 -5.08
CA SER A 12 30.79 -2.34 -4.88
C SER A 12 30.17 -2.44 -3.47
N LEU A 13 30.82 -1.85 -2.45
CA LEU A 13 30.28 -1.80 -1.08
C LEU A 13 29.13 -0.80 -0.94
N MET A 14 29.11 0.31 -1.71
CA MET A 14 28.00 1.26 -1.71
C MET A 14 26.74 0.70 -2.34
N PHE A 15 26.83 -0.15 -3.36
CA PHE A 15 25.69 -0.82 -3.96
C PHE A 15 25.05 -1.87 -3.01
N TYR A 16 25.80 -2.47 -2.13
CA TYR A 16 25.28 -3.44 -1.15
C TYR A 16 24.54 -2.78 0.02
N ALA A 17 24.87 -1.54 0.36
CA ALA A 17 24.21 -0.83 1.47
C ALA A 17 22.78 -0.40 1.14
N ASP A 18 22.46 -0.10 -0.14
CA ASP A 18 21.12 0.33 -0.57
C ASP A 18 20.10 -0.85 -0.67
N THR A 19 20.54 -2.08 -0.67
CA THR A 19 19.66 -3.25 -0.84
C THR A 19 19.30 -3.97 0.46
N THR A 20 19.90 -3.60 1.61
CA THR A 20 19.82 -4.40 2.84
C THR A 20 18.84 -3.85 3.91
N PHE A 21 18.29 -2.65 3.75
CA PHE A 21 17.37 -2.04 4.72
C PHE A 21 16.24 -1.28 4.03
N ALA A 22 15.32 -2.01 3.38
CA ALA A 22 14.02 -1.44 3.08
C ALA A 22 13.25 -1.36 4.40
N GLU A 23 13.14 -0.15 4.99
CA GLU A 23 12.17 0.08 6.06
C GLU A 23 10.78 -0.30 5.55
N SER A 24 9.97 -0.90 6.44
CA SER A 24 8.57 -1.17 6.20
C SER A 24 7.86 0.09 5.72
N ASP A 25 7.19 0.03 4.57
CA ASP A 25 6.45 1.17 4.07
C ASP A 25 5.27 1.52 4.99
N GLN A 26 4.97 2.81 5.13
CA GLN A 26 3.87 3.30 5.98
C GLN A 26 2.51 2.73 5.60
N ILE A 27 2.32 2.32 4.36
CA ILE A 27 1.09 1.68 3.92
C ILE A 27 0.92 0.26 4.48
N CYS A 28 2.02 -0.37 4.89
CA CYS A 28 2.02 -1.72 5.45
C CYS A 28 1.55 -1.70 6.91
N CYS A 29 0.24 -1.75 7.09
CA CYS A 29 -0.40 -1.83 8.40
C CYS A 29 -1.84 -2.35 8.28
N ASN A 30 -2.55 -2.35 9.39
CA ASN A 30 -3.96 -2.68 9.46
C ASN A 30 -4.79 -1.41 9.27
N TRP A 31 -5.68 -1.43 8.29
CA TRP A 31 -6.57 -0.33 7.97
C TRP A 31 -8.02 -0.75 8.19
N VAL A 32 -8.82 0.10 8.83
CA VAL A 32 -10.24 -0.15 9.07
C VAL A 32 -11.09 0.95 8.48
N ASN A 33 -12.20 0.56 7.87
CA ASN A 33 -13.19 1.50 7.39
C ASN A 33 -13.98 2.05 8.58
N THR A 34 -14.03 3.37 8.71
CA THR A 34 -14.71 4.05 9.82
C THR A 34 -16.20 4.21 9.61
N LYS A 35 -16.66 4.10 8.37
CA LYS A 35 -18.08 4.17 8.05
C LYS A 35 -18.61 2.76 7.81
N TYR A 36 -19.70 2.43 8.47
CA TYR A 36 -20.46 1.23 8.12
C TYR A 36 -20.94 1.37 6.68
N VAL A 37 -20.41 0.53 5.82
CA VAL A 37 -20.87 0.46 4.44
C VAL A 37 -21.69 -0.82 4.31
N SER A 38 -22.97 -0.67 4.05
CA SER A 38 -23.83 -1.79 3.67
C SER A 38 -23.33 -2.39 2.35
N GLY A 39 -23.24 -3.69 2.25
CA GLY A 39 -22.83 -4.41 1.05
C GLY A 39 -21.51 -5.19 1.20
N ASN A 40 -20.94 -5.63 0.09
CA ASN A 40 -19.77 -6.50 0.04
C ASN A 40 -18.41 -5.78 0.21
N ARG A 41 -18.40 -4.56 0.71
CA ARG A 41 -17.16 -3.82 0.93
C ARG A 41 -16.46 -4.29 2.19
N PRO A 42 -15.16 -4.56 2.13
CA PRO A 42 -14.41 -4.96 3.31
C PRO A 42 -14.32 -3.83 4.34
N GLN A 43 -14.46 -4.18 5.62
CA GLN A 43 -14.23 -3.23 6.72
C GLN A 43 -12.79 -3.18 7.18
N LYS A 44 -11.98 -4.19 6.88
CA LYS A 44 -10.57 -4.24 7.23
C LYS A 44 -9.73 -4.63 6.03
N LEU A 45 -8.61 -3.92 5.87
CA LEU A 45 -7.56 -4.20 4.91
C LEU A 45 -6.24 -4.32 5.64
N ILE A 46 -5.53 -5.42 5.44
CA ILE A 46 -4.17 -5.62 5.96
C ILE A 46 -3.22 -5.65 4.78
N LEU A 47 -2.23 -4.76 4.81
CA LEU A 47 -1.09 -4.76 3.90
C LEU A 47 0.15 -5.13 4.70
N SER A 48 0.84 -6.17 4.30
CA SER A 48 1.97 -6.73 5.02
C SER A 48 3.30 -6.44 4.32
N ASP A 49 4.39 -6.40 5.09
CA ASP A 49 5.73 -6.08 4.60
C ASP A 49 6.27 -7.06 3.56
N ASP A 50 5.78 -8.30 3.58
CA ASP A 50 6.13 -9.34 2.62
C ASP A 50 5.45 -9.19 1.25
N GLY A 51 4.64 -8.13 1.06
CA GLY A 51 3.88 -7.89 -0.15
C GLY A 51 2.54 -8.63 -0.21
N SER A 52 2.14 -9.29 0.84
CA SER A 52 0.81 -9.92 0.93
C SER A 52 -0.25 -8.94 1.41
N PHE A 53 -1.50 -9.19 1.02
CA PHE A 53 -2.66 -8.47 1.53
C PHE A 53 -3.81 -9.40 1.85
N ALA A 54 -4.68 -8.93 2.74
CA ALA A 54 -5.95 -9.58 3.03
C ALA A 54 -7.02 -8.54 3.32
N THR A 55 -8.25 -8.81 2.91
CA THR A 55 -9.43 -8.02 3.23
C THR A 55 -10.42 -8.85 4.03
N TYR A 56 -11.12 -8.21 4.96
CA TYR A 56 -12.08 -8.86 5.83
C TYR A 56 -13.39 -8.10 5.85
N LYS A 57 -14.48 -8.83 5.94
CA LYS A 57 -15.83 -8.25 5.97
C LYS A 57 -16.06 -7.38 7.22
N THR A 58 -15.50 -7.79 8.37
CA THR A 58 -15.66 -7.11 9.65
C THR A 58 -14.31 -6.75 10.26
N LYS A 59 -14.29 -5.76 11.17
CA LYS A 59 -13.07 -5.33 11.87
C LYS A 59 -12.42 -6.43 12.69
N THR A 60 -13.22 -7.33 13.27
CA THR A 60 -12.78 -8.40 14.17
C THR A 60 -12.84 -9.78 13.53
N GLY A 61 -13.35 -9.87 12.29
CA GLY A 61 -13.49 -11.12 11.57
C GLY A 61 -12.16 -11.75 11.20
N THR A 62 -12.17 -13.08 11.12
CA THR A 62 -11.01 -13.90 10.74
C THR A 62 -11.15 -14.48 9.34
N ASP A 63 -12.35 -14.41 8.74
CA ASP A 63 -12.62 -14.93 7.41
C ASP A 63 -12.28 -13.86 6.35
N ALA A 64 -11.21 -14.08 5.62
CA ALA A 64 -10.82 -13.18 4.55
C ALA A 64 -11.81 -13.24 3.37
N LEU A 65 -12.22 -12.06 2.90
CA LEU A 65 -12.96 -11.92 1.64
C LEU A 65 -12.05 -12.11 0.43
N GLU A 66 -10.82 -11.60 0.53
CA GLU A 66 -9.80 -11.70 -0.51
C GLU A 66 -8.42 -11.80 0.13
N ARG A 67 -7.54 -12.56 -0.50
CA ARG A 67 -6.11 -12.64 -0.17
C ARG A 67 -5.32 -12.58 -1.46
N GLY A 68 -4.11 -12.08 -1.38
CA GLY A 68 -3.22 -12.04 -2.52
C GLY A 68 -1.95 -11.29 -2.26
N MET A 69 -1.37 -10.78 -3.34
CA MET A 69 -0.11 -10.02 -3.32
C MET A 69 -0.35 -8.61 -3.84
N PHE A 70 0.42 -7.65 -3.34
CA PHE A 70 0.42 -6.29 -3.85
C PHE A 70 1.83 -5.83 -4.18
N GLN A 71 1.92 -4.86 -5.08
CA GLN A 71 3.16 -4.23 -5.48
C GLN A 71 2.97 -2.72 -5.56
N ILE A 72 3.86 -1.97 -4.94
CA ILE A 72 3.94 -0.52 -5.10
C ILE A 72 4.67 -0.24 -6.41
N ILE A 73 3.95 0.32 -7.39
CA ILE A 73 4.49 0.64 -8.70
C ILE A 73 5.13 2.02 -8.70
N LYS A 74 4.51 2.98 -8.01
CA LYS A 74 4.98 4.35 -7.90
C LYS A 74 4.60 4.92 -6.55
N LYS A 75 5.49 5.74 -6.00
CA LYS A 75 5.30 6.45 -4.72
C LYS A 75 5.82 7.87 -4.85
N TRP A 76 5.06 8.86 -4.40
CA TRP A 76 5.49 10.26 -4.36
C TRP A 76 4.82 11.00 -3.21
N LYS A 77 5.34 12.19 -2.92
CA LYS A 77 4.78 13.09 -1.91
C LYS A 77 4.27 14.36 -2.59
N ASP A 78 3.10 14.83 -2.20
CA ASP A 78 2.55 16.08 -2.70
C ASP A 78 3.03 17.30 -1.88
N SER A 79 2.59 18.50 -2.26
CA SER A 79 2.95 19.75 -1.60
C SER A 79 2.43 19.88 -0.15
N GLU A 80 1.39 19.12 0.20
CA GLU A 80 0.79 19.05 1.55
C GLU A 80 1.38 17.91 2.39
N GLU A 81 2.44 17.27 1.88
CA GLU A 81 3.14 16.14 2.50
C GLU A 81 2.29 14.85 2.63
N ASN A 82 1.22 14.73 1.88
CA ASN A 82 0.52 13.45 1.72
C ASN A 82 1.35 12.53 0.83
N ILE A 83 1.36 11.25 1.16
CA ILE A 83 2.08 10.24 0.38
C ILE A 83 1.09 9.58 -0.57
N TRP A 84 1.47 9.51 -1.85
CA TRP A 84 0.67 8.91 -2.90
C TRP A 84 1.29 7.62 -3.41
N TYR A 85 0.44 6.70 -3.82
CA TYR A 85 0.83 5.39 -4.32
C TYR A 85 0.03 4.99 -5.55
N GLN A 86 0.71 4.40 -6.51
CA GLN A 86 0.08 3.50 -7.48
C GLN A 86 0.37 2.07 -7.04
N ILE A 87 -0.68 1.30 -6.76
CA ILE A 87 -0.57 -0.05 -6.23
C ILE A 87 -1.28 -1.01 -7.17
N LYS A 88 -0.57 -2.06 -7.58
CA LYS A 88 -1.13 -3.18 -8.30
C LYS A 88 -1.38 -4.31 -7.30
N MET A 89 -2.62 -4.78 -7.22
CA MET A 89 -3.01 -5.87 -6.34
C MET A 89 -3.50 -7.04 -7.17
N HIS A 90 -3.02 -8.22 -6.84
CA HIS A 90 -3.49 -9.46 -7.45
C HIS A 90 -4.11 -10.35 -6.38
N GLY A 91 -5.43 -10.43 -6.39
CA GLY A 91 -6.20 -11.25 -5.47
C GLY A 91 -6.48 -12.63 -6.05
N LEU A 92 -6.53 -13.63 -5.19
CA LEU A 92 -6.79 -15.01 -5.57
C LEU A 92 -8.20 -15.21 -6.14
N LYS A 93 -9.16 -14.40 -5.66
CA LYS A 93 -10.57 -14.52 -6.04
C LYS A 93 -10.97 -13.53 -7.15
N TYR A 94 -10.56 -12.26 -7.02
CA TYR A 94 -11.03 -11.19 -7.89
C TYR A 94 -9.99 -10.72 -8.92
N GLY A 95 -8.81 -11.35 -8.96
CA GLY A 95 -7.77 -11.06 -9.94
C GLY A 95 -7.05 -9.73 -9.70
N THR A 96 -6.56 -9.13 -10.79
CA THR A 96 -5.73 -7.92 -10.73
C THR A 96 -6.59 -6.66 -10.61
N LYS A 97 -6.20 -5.77 -9.70
CA LYS A 97 -6.77 -4.44 -9.51
C LYS A 97 -5.66 -3.40 -9.45
N TYR A 98 -5.99 -2.19 -9.89
CA TYR A 98 -5.09 -1.04 -9.92
C TYR A 98 -5.64 0.04 -9.00
N LYS A 99 -4.86 0.46 -8.02
CA LYS A 99 -5.27 1.45 -7.01
C LYS A 99 -4.43 2.71 -7.09
N LEU A 100 -5.09 3.84 -7.02
CA LEU A 100 -4.49 5.10 -6.64
C LEU A 100 -4.85 5.35 -5.18
N ALA A 101 -3.85 5.44 -4.32
CA ALA A 101 -4.01 5.58 -2.89
C ALA A 101 -3.23 6.79 -2.36
N THR A 102 -3.73 7.40 -1.29
CA THR A 102 -3.02 8.45 -0.56
C THR A 102 -3.12 8.23 0.93
N ILE A 103 -1.99 8.44 1.62
CA ILE A 103 -1.92 8.46 3.08
C ILE A 103 -1.74 9.91 3.51
N SER A 104 -2.54 10.34 4.50
CA SER A 104 -2.43 11.67 5.10
C SER A 104 -1.05 11.88 5.75
N LYS A 105 -0.65 13.16 5.88
CA LYS A 105 0.63 13.55 6.48
C LYS A 105 0.88 12.90 7.85
N ASP A 106 -0.15 12.80 8.68
CA ASP A 106 -0.09 12.16 10.01
C ASP A 106 -0.02 10.63 9.96
N GLY A 107 -0.20 10.03 8.79
CA GLY A 107 -0.16 8.59 8.60
C GLY A 107 -1.43 7.83 9.01
N ASP A 108 -2.49 8.52 9.45
CA ASP A 108 -3.65 7.89 10.08
C ASP A 108 -4.79 7.58 9.12
N LYS A 109 -4.82 8.22 7.95
CA LYS A 109 -5.91 8.07 6.97
C LYS A 109 -5.39 7.55 5.64
N LEU A 110 -6.06 6.54 5.12
CA LEU A 110 -5.83 5.97 3.80
C LEU A 110 -7.09 6.14 2.96
N LYS A 111 -6.94 6.80 1.82
CA LYS A 111 -8.00 6.92 0.81
C LYS A 111 -7.54 6.26 -0.47
N PHE A 112 -8.43 5.58 -1.16
CA PHE A 112 -8.10 5.03 -2.46
C PHE A 112 -9.30 4.86 -3.37
N ILE A 113 -8.99 4.77 -4.67
CA ILE A 113 -9.89 4.33 -5.74
C ILE A 113 -9.26 3.14 -6.44
N CYS A 114 -10.09 2.21 -6.86
CA CYS A 114 -9.71 0.96 -7.47
C CYS A 114 -10.37 0.80 -8.85
N LYS A 115 -9.58 0.42 -9.86
CA LYS A 115 -10.06 0.03 -11.18
C LYS A 115 -9.48 -1.31 -11.60
N SER A 116 -10.17 -2.01 -12.51
CA SER A 116 -9.76 -3.34 -12.97
C SER A 116 -8.88 -3.31 -14.22
N ASP A 117 -8.77 -2.18 -14.92
CA ASP A 117 -8.11 -2.08 -16.23
C ASP A 117 -6.88 -1.16 -16.25
N LYS A 118 -6.84 -0.14 -15.42
CA LYS A 118 -5.75 0.85 -15.37
C LYS A 118 -5.69 1.58 -14.04
N PHE A 119 -4.58 2.28 -13.77
CA PHE A 119 -4.49 3.16 -12.62
C PHE A 119 -5.45 4.35 -12.77
N PRO A 120 -6.24 4.67 -11.72
CA PRO A 120 -7.02 5.90 -11.67
C PRO A 120 -6.11 7.13 -11.70
N ASP A 121 -6.59 8.22 -12.33
CA ASP A 121 -5.84 9.48 -12.40
C ASP A 121 -6.03 10.36 -11.16
N LYS A 122 -7.17 10.22 -10.49
CA LYS A 122 -7.55 11.01 -9.32
C LYS A 122 -8.41 10.20 -8.36
N ILE A 123 -8.48 10.64 -7.12
CA ILE A 123 -9.40 10.11 -6.11
C ILE A 123 -10.65 10.99 -6.10
N ASP A 124 -11.76 10.43 -6.61
CA ASP A 124 -13.08 11.04 -6.54
C ASP A 124 -13.83 10.45 -5.34
N GLU A 125 -14.06 11.27 -4.30
CA GLU A 125 -14.72 10.85 -3.07
C GLU A 125 -16.20 10.48 -3.28
N ASN A 126 -16.80 10.86 -4.40
CA ASN A 126 -18.18 10.52 -4.76
C ASN A 126 -18.26 9.26 -5.65
N ALA A 127 -17.13 8.71 -6.06
CA ALA A 127 -17.13 7.51 -6.88
C ALA A 127 -17.58 6.27 -6.09
N PRO A 128 -18.28 5.31 -6.72
CA PRO A 128 -18.78 4.11 -6.01
C PRO A 128 -17.67 3.18 -5.52
N ASP A 129 -16.48 3.27 -6.09
CA ASP A 129 -15.29 2.48 -5.74
C ASP A 129 -14.35 3.21 -4.78
N TYR A 130 -14.74 4.39 -4.29
CA TYR A 130 -13.98 5.14 -3.29
C TYR A 130 -14.01 4.44 -1.92
N CYS A 131 -12.83 4.34 -1.31
CA CYS A 131 -12.65 3.78 0.03
C CYS A 131 -11.87 4.73 0.92
N ASN A 132 -12.30 4.85 2.17
CA ASN A 132 -11.66 5.66 3.19
C ASN A 132 -11.45 4.80 4.45
N TYR A 133 -10.21 4.65 4.83
CA TYR A 133 -9.80 3.84 5.98
C TYR A 133 -9.03 4.67 6.99
N MET A 134 -9.07 4.24 8.24
CA MET A 134 -8.18 4.73 9.29
C MET A 134 -7.22 3.63 9.74
N ARG A 135 -6.05 4.05 10.20
CA ARG A 135 -5.09 3.14 10.80
C ARG A 135 -5.71 2.51 12.04
N TYR A 136 -5.68 1.21 12.09
CA TYR A 136 -6.14 0.47 13.27
C TYR A 136 -4.98 0.26 14.23
N SER A 137 -5.08 0.87 15.42
CA SER A 137 -4.19 0.59 16.53
C SER A 137 -4.96 -0.22 17.57
N MET A 138 -4.44 -1.41 17.88
CA MET A 138 -4.94 -2.19 19.02
C MET A 138 -4.36 -1.61 20.30
N TYR A 139 -5.10 -0.75 20.98
CA TYR A 139 -4.89 -0.36 22.36
C TYR A 139 -6.23 -0.35 23.08
#